data_10dc8ecb86bc04c5a29698ecb8a523a0
#
_entry.id   10dc8ecb86bc04c5a29698ecb8a523a0
#
_cell.length_a   1.000
_cell.length_b   1.000
_cell.length_c   1.000
_cell.angle_alpha   90.00
_cell.angle_beta   90.00
_cell.angle_gamma   90.00
#
_symmetry.space_group_name_H-M   'P 1'
#
loop_
_entity.id
_entity.type
_entity.pdbx_description
1 polymer ?
#
loop_
_entity_poly.entity_id
_entity_poly.type
_entity_poly.pdbx_seq_one_letter_code
_entity_poly.pdbx_strand_id
1 'polypeptide(L)'
;MKNKKIVFSGVQPTGNLHLGNYLGALKHFTLLQKEMECIYCVVDLHAITVFQNPSELTENVLETVASFLATGIDPKKSIIFNQSSVSGHTELAWILNCVSRVGWLNRMTQFKDKAGEDKEKASVGLYIYPNLMAADILLYRATHVPVGADQKQHLELSRDIAQKFNNDFNCKDFFPLPEPLISKNISRVMSLRDGKKKMSKSEESDYSRINLKDSADEIRKKIKKAKSDSDFIPDNIKGLEKKHEALNLITIYSCLLYTSP
;
A
#
# COMPACT_ATOMS: atom_id res chain seq x y z
N MET A 1 -20.10 -16.74 -18.58
CA MET A 1 -18.68 -16.33 -18.50
C MET A 1 -18.29 -16.41 -17.04
N LYS A 2 -17.24 -17.16 -16.65
CA LYS A 2 -16.74 -17.13 -15.25
C LYS A 2 -16.37 -15.70 -14.94
N ASN A 3 -16.91 -15.15 -13.85
CA ASN A 3 -16.55 -13.80 -13.39
C ASN A 3 -15.03 -13.74 -13.18
N LYS A 4 -14.34 -13.08 -14.10
CA LYS A 4 -12.90 -12.92 -14.08
C LYS A 4 -12.55 -12.06 -12.87
N LYS A 5 -11.67 -12.56 -11.99
CA LYS A 5 -11.22 -11.79 -10.83
C LYS A 5 -10.16 -10.80 -11.29
N ILE A 6 -10.46 -9.52 -11.17
CA ILE A 6 -9.55 -8.43 -11.50
C ILE A 6 -9.09 -7.79 -10.20
N VAL A 7 -7.78 -7.77 -9.99
CA VAL A 7 -7.12 -7.16 -8.83
C VAL A 7 -6.54 -5.82 -9.25
N PHE A 8 -6.84 -4.77 -8.50
CA PHE A 8 -6.15 -3.48 -8.63
C PHE A 8 -5.38 -3.18 -7.35
N SER A 9 -4.14 -2.72 -7.48
CA SER A 9 -3.38 -2.19 -6.35
C SER A 9 -2.49 -1.04 -6.77
N GLY A 10 -2.46 0.00 -5.94
CA GLY A 10 -1.64 1.19 -6.13
C GLY A 10 -0.49 1.25 -5.11
N VAL A 11 0.70 1.64 -5.58
CA VAL A 11 1.84 1.93 -4.72
C VAL A 11 2.33 3.34 -4.98
N GLN A 12 2.41 4.16 -3.92
CA GLN A 12 2.90 5.53 -4.04
C GLN A 12 4.42 5.54 -4.29
N PRO A 13 4.88 6.34 -5.26
CA PRO A 13 6.30 6.52 -5.57
C PRO A 13 6.96 7.45 -4.57
N THR A 14 7.11 7.00 -3.34
CA THR A 14 7.71 7.81 -2.26
C THR A 14 9.20 7.49 -2.05
N GLY A 15 9.87 6.84 -3.00
CA GLY A 15 11.28 6.44 -2.94
C GLY A 15 11.58 5.40 -1.85
N ASN A 16 12.81 4.89 -1.83
CA ASN A 16 13.37 4.04 -0.77
C ASN A 16 12.40 2.98 -0.23
N LEU A 17 11.92 2.09 -1.11
CA LEU A 17 11.13 0.95 -0.67
C LEU A 17 11.97 0.10 0.30
N HIS A 18 11.36 -0.33 1.39
CA HIS A 18 12.00 -1.08 2.44
C HIS A 18 11.36 -2.47 2.61
N LEU A 19 12.00 -3.31 3.40
CA LEU A 19 11.58 -4.70 3.65
C LEU A 19 10.11 -4.81 4.11
N GLY A 20 9.63 -3.82 4.86
CA GLY A 20 8.22 -3.74 5.25
C GLY A 20 7.27 -3.56 4.06
N ASN A 21 7.67 -2.85 3.01
CA ASN A 21 6.88 -2.75 1.77
C ASN A 21 6.91 -4.06 0.99
N TYR A 22 8.08 -4.71 0.93
CA TYR A 22 8.23 -6.00 0.26
C TYR A 22 7.36 -7.08 0.91
N LEU A 23 7.55 -7.35 2.19
CA LEU A 23 6.82 -8.40 2.90
C LEU A 23 5.33 -8.04 3.13
N GLY A 24 5.03 -6.74 3.24
CA GLY A 24 3.67 -6.26 3.46
C GLY A 24 2.80 -6.17 2.20
N ALA A 25 3.40 -6.07 1.02
CA ALA A 25 2.64 -5.88 -0.23
C ALA A 25 3.25 -6.62 -1.42
N LEU A 26 4.49 -6.29 -1.84
CA LEU A 26 5.04 -6.74 -3.13
C LEU A 26 5.13 -8.26 -3.24
N LYS A 27 5.54 -8.94 -2.18
CA LYS A 27 5.57 -10.40 -2.12
C LYS A 27 4.19 -11.01 -2.36
N HIS A 28 3.13 -10.40 -1.85
CA HIS A 28 1.76 -10.87 -2.06
C HIS A 28 1.31 -10.66 -3.51
N PHE A 29 1.73 -9.56 -4.14
CA PHE A 29 1.43 -9.28 -5.55
C PHE A 29 1.95 -10.38 -6.47
N THR A 30 3.16 -10.90 -6.19
CA THR A 30 3.75 -12.00 -6.99
C THR A 30 2.98 -13.31 -6.87
N LEU A 31 2.23 -13.51 -5.80
CA LEU A 31 1.36 -14.66 -5.64
C LEU A 31 0.02 -14.45 -6.36
N LEU A 32 -0.58 -13.26 -6.23
CA LEU A 32 -1.87 -12.94 -6.85
C LEU A 32 -1.83 -13.05 -8.38
N GLN A 33 -0.74 -12.64 -9.02
CA GLN A 33 -0.59 -12.71 -10.49
C GLN A 33 -0.62 -14.15 -11.05
N LYS A 34 -0.52 -15.17 -10.20
CA LYS A 34 -0.62 -16.58 -10.62
C LYS A 34 -2.05 -17.04 -10.79
N GLU A 35 -3.00 -16.38 -10.14
CA GLU A 35 -4.39 -16.82 -10.01
C GLU A 35 -5.40 -15.82 -10.56
N MET A 36 -5.03 -14.53 -10.67
CA MET A 36 -5.93 -13.44 -11.01
C MET A 36 -5.32 -12.51 -12.06
N GLU A 37 -6.16 -11.73 -12.73
CA GLU A 37 -5.69 -10.61 -13.52
C GLU A 37 -5.29 -9.47 -12.58
N CYS A 38 -4.04 -9.07 -12.63
CA CYS A 38 -3.50 -8.06 -11.75
C CYS A 38 -3.12 -6.79 -12.51
N ILE A 39 -3.54 -5.66 -11.95
CA ILE A 39 -3.24 -4.31 -12.41
C ILE A 39 -2.51 -3.60 -11.27
N TYR A 40 -1.24 -3.29 -11.47
CA TYR A 40 -0.38 -2.62 -10.50
C TYR A 40 -0.05 -1.22 -11.00
N CYS A 41 -0.49 -0.23 -10.23
CA CYS A 41 -0.37 1.18 -10.59
C CYS A 41 0.65 1.88 -9.69
N VAL A 42 1.58 2.62 -10.27
CA VAL A 42 2.38 3.60 -9.53
C VAL A 42 1.56 4.87 -9.43
N VAL A 43 1.06 5.17 -8.21
CA VAL A 43 0.06 6.22 -7.99
C VAL A 43 0.71 7.56 -7.68
N ASP A 44 1.28 8.19 -8.68
CA ASP A 44 1.97 9.48 -8.60
C ASP A 44 1.01 10.66 -8.32
N LEU A 45 -0.25 10.60 -8.79
CA LEU A 45 -1.25 11.61 -8.48
C LEU A 45 -1.63 11.60 -6.99
N HIS A 46 -1.57 10.44 -6.31
CA HIS A 46 -1.72 10.39 -4.86
C HIS A 46 -0.49 10.96 -4.15
N ALA A 47 0.71 10.82 -4.71
CA ALA A 47 1.91 11.37 -4.11
C ALA A 47 1.88 12.90 -4.04
N ILE A 48 1.36 13.57 -5.06
CA ILE A 48 1.28 15.04 -5.13
C ILE A 48 0.21 15.68 -4.23
N THR A 49 -0.55 14.89 -3.48
CA THR A 49 -1.44 15.42 -2.42
C THR A 49 -0.66 16.14 -1.32
N VAL A 50 0.64 15.85 -1.20
CA VAL A 50 1.65 16.61 -0.47
C VAL A 50 2.74 17.05 -1.45
N PHE A 51 3.43 18.14 -1.14
CA PHE A 51 4.47 18.66 -2.05
C PHE A 51 5.51 17.59 -2.38
N GLN A 52 5.83 17.46 -3.67
CA GLN A 52 6.88 16.59 -4.21
C GLN A 52 7.81 17.42 -5.09
N ASN A 53 9.12 17.16 -5.01
CA ASN A 53 10.06 17.67 -5.99
C ASN A 53 9.84 16.93 -7.32
N PRO A 54 9.61 17.63 -8.45
CA PRO A 54 9.27 16.96 -9.70
C PRO A 54 10.34 15.98 -10.23
N SER A 55 11.63 16.32 -10.09
CA SER A 55 12.73 15.43 -10.52
C SER A 55 12.79 14.17 -9.66
N GLU A 56 12.70 14.33 -8.35
CA GLU A 56 12.68 13.21 -7.39
C GLU A 56 11.44 12.32 -7.60
N LEU A 57 10.28 12.92 -7.89
CA LEU A 57 9.07 12.14 -8.16
C LEU A 57 9.24 11.25 -9.38
N THR A 58 9.84 11.78 -10.47
CA THR A 58 10.13 11.00 -11.68
C THR A 58 11.06 9.82 -11.38
N GLU A 59 12.14 10.06 -10.65
CA GLU A 59 13.08 9.02 -10.23
C GLU A 59 12.39 7.96 -9.35
N ASN A 60 11.57 8.39 -8.41
CA ASN A 60 10.83 7.50 -7.50
C ASN A 60 9.80 6.65 -8.25
N VAL A 61 9.17 7.15 -9.30
CA VAL A 61 8.28 6.37 -10.18
C VAL A 61 9.07 5.23 -10.84
N LEU A 62 10.20 5.56 -11.47
CA LEU A 62 11.06 4.56 -12.12
C LEU A 62 11.58 3.52 -11.12
N GLU A 63 12.02 3.97 -9.94
CA GLU A 63 12.47 3.08 -8.87
C GLU A 63 11.36 2.13 -8.40
N THR A 64 10.14 2.62 -8.27
CA THR A 64 9.01 1.80 -7.85
C THR A 64 8.72 0.71 -8.89
N VAL A 65 8.73 1.05 -10.19
CA VAL A 65 8.55 0.06 -11.26
C VAL A 65 9.71 -0.95 -11.28
N ALA A 66 10.96 -0.48 -11.15
CA ALA A 66 12.11 -1.37 -11.05
C ALA A 66 11.99 -2.35 -9.87
N SER A 67 11.50 -1.87 -8.72
CA SER A 67 11.25 -2.70 -7.55
C SER A 67 10.15 -3.74 -7.80
N PHE A 68 9.08 -3.41 -8.54
CA PHE A 68 8.06 -4.37 -8.93
C PHE A 68 8.66 -5.52 -9.74
N LEU A 69 9.46 -5.19 -10.75
CA LEU A 69 10.10 -6.18 -11.62
C LEU A 69 11.12 -7.04 -10.82
N ALA A 70 11.96 -6.38 -10.02
CA ALA A 70 12.98 -7.06 -9.21
C ALA A 70 12.39 -8.03 -8.16
N THR A 71 11.20 -7.74 -7.66
CA THR A 71 10.49 -8.59 -6.69
C THR A 71 9.68 -9.72 -7.33
N GLY A 72 9.67 -9.81 -8.67
CA GLY A 72 9.06 -10.92 -9.41
C GLY A 72 7.67 -10.66 -9.96
N ILE A 73 7.22 -9.39 -10.02
CA ILE A 73 6.02 -9.05 -10.78
C ILE A 73 6.38 -9.14 -12.26
N ASP A 74 5.69 -10.03 -12.99
CA ASP A 74 5.92 -10.33 -14.39
C ASP A 74 5.05 -9.44 -15.28
N PRO A 75 5.64 -8.53 -16.09
CA PRO A 75 4.88 -7.62 -16.96
C PRO A 75 4.17 -8.36 -18.12
N LYS A 76 4.45 -9.64 -18.34
CA LYS A 76 3.70 -10.48 -19.28
C LYS A 76 2.42 -11.05 -18.68
N LYS A 77 2.29 -11.05 -17.36
CA LYS A 77 1.14 -11.57 -16.61
C LYS A 77 0.31 -10.49 -15.95
N SER A 78 0.93 -9.36 -15.63
CA SER A 78 0.31 -8.24 -14.93
C SER A 78 0.48 -6.96 -15.72
N ILE A 79 -0.49 -6.08 -15.63
CA ILE A 79 -0.39 -4.72 -16.17
C ILE A 79 0.34 -3.87 -15.13
N ILE A 80 1.39 -3.17 -15.56
CA ILE A 80 2.13 -2.20 -14.72
C ILE A 80 2.14 -0.86 -15.46
N PHE A 81 1.72 0.20 -14.80
CA PHE A 81 1.70 1.54 -15.41
C PHE A 81 1.77 2.65 -14.36
N ASN A 82 2.05 3.87 -14.82
CA ASN A 82 2.02 5.08 -14.00
C ASN A 82 0.64 5.75 -14.10
N GLN A 83 0.05 6.12 -12.98
CA GLN A 83 -1.32 6.65 -12.88
C GLN A 83 -1.55 7.87 -13.77
N SER A 84 -0.64 8.85 -13.75
CA SER A 84 -0.78 10.07 -14.55
C SER A 84 -0.71 9.85 -16.05
N SER A 85 -0.27 8.67 -16.52
CA SER A 85 -0.26 8.33 -17.95
C SER A 85 -1.65 7.98 -18.49
N VAL A 86 -2.66 7.86 -17.62
CA VAL A 86 -4.04 7.52 -18.00
C VAL A 86 -4.99 8.60 -17.47
N SER A 87 -5.45 9.50 -18.33
CA SER A 87 -6.32 10.64 -17.98
C SER A 87 -7.64 10.22 -17.33
N GLY A 88 -8.13 9.02 -17.66
CA GLY A 88 -9.36 8.46 -17.12
C GLY A 88 -9.43 8.42 -15.58
N HIS A 89 -8.29 8.35 -14.88
CA HIS A 89 -8.25 8.41 -13.42
C HIS A 89 -8.78 9.75 -12.90
N THR A 90 -8.28 10.85 -13.46
CA THR A 90 -8.70 12.20 -13.04
C THR A 90 -10.09 12.55 -13.54
N GLU A 91 -10.45 12.13 -14.76
CA GLU A 91 -11.78 12.33 -15.31
C GLU A 91 -12.85 11.61 -14.48
N LEU A 92 -12.64 10.32 -14.20
CA LEU A 92 -13.56 9.57 -13.36
C LEU A 92 -13.58 10.10 -11.92
N ALA A 93 -12.43 10.49 -11.36
CA ALA A 93 -12.38 11.10 -10.02
C ALA A 93 -13.25 12.36 -9.94
N TRP A 94 -13.25 13.20 -10.98
CA TRP A 94 -14.14 14.36 -11.02
C TRP A 94 -15.62 13.97 -11.01
N ILE A 95 -16.01 12.99 -11.84
CA ILE A 95 -17.38 12.48 -11.87
C ILE A 95 -17.78 11.92 -10.50
N LEU A 96 -16.90 11.13 -9.87
CA LEU A 96 -17.16 10.54 -8.56
C LEU A 96 -17.19 11.59 -7.44
N ASN A 97 -16.47 12.70 -7.56
CA ASN A 97 -16.60 13.84 -6.66
C ASN A 97 -18.01 14.44 -6.70
N CYS A 98 -18.65 14.44 -7.87
CA CYS A 98 -20.04 14.91 -8.03
C CYS A 98 -21.08 13.92 -7.50
N VAL A 99 -20.74 12.64 -7.35
CA VAL A 99 -21.60 11.59 -6.79
C VAL A 99 -21.43 11.47 -5.27
N SER A 100 -20.22 11.63 -4.77
CA SER A 100 -19.86 11.46 -3.37
C SER A 100 -20.49 12.52 -2.46
N ARG A 101 -20.66 12.16 -1.19
CA ARG A 101 -21.19 13.09 -0.18
C ARG A 101 -20.07 13.64 0.69
N VAL A 102 -20.07 14.94 0.94
CA VAL A 102 -19.11 15.59 1.87
C VAL A 102 -19.07 14.88 3.23
N GLY A 103 -20.22 14.47 3.76
CA GLY A 103 -20.30 13.75 5.03
C GLY A 103 -19.59 12.39 5.04
N TRP A 104 -19.38 11.75 3.88
CA TRP A 104 -18.59 10.54 3.77
C TRP A 104 -17.09 10.85 3.91
N LEU A 105 -16.63 11.89 3.23
CA LEU A 105 -15.22 12.34 3.29
C LEU A 105 -14.85 12.85 4.69
N ASN A 106 -15.77 13.56 5.37
CA ASN A 106 -15.56 14.03 6.74
C ASN A 106 -15.33 12.90 7.76
N ARG A 107 -15.77 11.69 7.47
CA ARG A 107 -15.56 10.51 8.32
C ARG A 107 -14.21 9.84 8.10
N MET A 108 -13.47 10.20 7.03
CA MET A 108 -12.17 9.62 6.73
C MET A 108 -11.14 10.02 7.78
N THR A 109 -10.61 9.03 8.51
CA THR A 109 -9.65 9.26 9.60
C THR A 109 -8.31 9.74 9.09
N GLN A 110 -7.85 9.23 7.96
CA GLN A 110 -6.53 9.58 7.41
C GLN A 110 -6.37 11.05 7.03
N PHE A 111 -7.44 11.75 6.63
CA PHE A 111 -7.37 13.19 6.44
C PHE A 111 -7.03 13.90 7.76
N LYS A 112 -7.68 13.48 8.86
CA LYS A 112 -7.44 14.06 10.19
C LYS A 112 -6.01 13.84 10.64
N ASP A 113 -5.45 12.65 10.37
CA ASP A 113 -4.10 12.27 10.78
C ASP A 113 -3.02 13.01 9.96
N LYS A 114 -3.24 13.17 8.64
CA LYS A 114 -2.26 13.79 7.73
C LYS A 114 -2.32 15.31 7.67
N ALA A 115 -3.49 15.90 7.87
CA ALA A 115 -3.65 17.36 7.87
C ALA A 115 -3.01 18.02 9.12
N GLY A 116 -2.75 17.25 10.18
CA GLY A 116 -2.19 17.76 11.42
C GLY A 116 -3.14 18.74 12.14
N GLU A 117 -2.54 19.66 12.90
CA GLU A 117 -3.32 20.65 13.67
C GLU A 117 -3.90 21.75 12.77
N ASP A 118 -3.20 22.10 11.69
CA ASP A 118 -3.57 23.21 10.78
C ASP A 118 -4.28 22.69 9.52
N LYS A 119 -5.52 22.27 9.70
CA LYS A 119 -6.35 21.71 8.61
C LYS A 119 -6.64 22.69 7.48
N GLU A 120 -6.59 24.00 7.76
CA GLU A 120 -6.86 25.04 6.77
C GLU A 120 -5.75 25.14 5.71
N LYS A 121 -4.53 24.74 6.06
CA LYS A 121 -3.39 24.67 5.13
C LYS A 121 -3.30 23.36 4.34
N ALA A 122 -4.12 22.37 4.67
CA ALA A 122 -4.14 21.12 3.94
C ALA A 122 -4.66 21.33 2.51
N SER A 123 -4.04 20.66 1.53
CA SER A 123 -4.50 20.74 0.16
C SER A 123 -5.89 20.10 0.00
N VAL A 124 -6.71 20.65 -0.91
CA VAL A 124 -8.00 20.03 -1.28
C VAL A 124 -7.79 18.59 -1.77
N GLY A 125 -6.69 18.33 -2.49
CA GLY A 125 -6.33 16.99 -2.93
C GLY A 125 -6.21 15.99 -1.77
N LEU A 126 -5.65 16.42 -0.63
CA LEU A 126 -5.57 15.59 0.57
C LEU A 126 -6.96 15.28 1.19
N TYR A 127 -7.95 16.12 0.96
CA TYR A 127 -9.33 15.89 1.41
C TYR A 127 -10.09 14.93 0.48
N ILE A 128 -9.91 15.08 -0.85
CA ILE A 128 -10.69 14.32 -1.84
C ILE A 128 -9.98 13.10 -2.43
N TYR A 129 -8.69 12.83 -2.06
CA TYR A 129 -7.97 11.67 -2.60
C TYR A 129 -8.68 10.32 -2.42
N PRO A 130 -9.56 10.10 -1.42
CA PRO A 130 -10.32 8.85 -1.35
C PRO A 130 -11.24 8.63 -2.57
N ASN A 131 -11.73 9.71 -3.20
CA ASN A 131 -12.50 9.62 -4.44
C ASN A 131 -11.61 9.31 -5.65
N LEU A 132 -10.38 9.82 -5.68
CA LEU A 132 -9.39 9.41 -6.68
C LEU A 132 -9.03 7.92 -6.52
N MET A 133 -8.89 7.43 -5.29
CA MET A 133 -8.67 5.99 -5.05
C MET A 133 -9.88 5.15 -5.51
N ALA A 134 -11.10 5.63 -5.30
CA ALA A 134 -12.29 4.98 -5.84
C ALA A 134 -12.27 4.95 -7.38
N ALA A 135 -11.87 6.07 -8.02
CA ALA A 135 -11.72 6.13 -9.47
C ALA A 135 -10.67 5.15 -9.98
N ASP A 136 -9.51 5.04 -9.32
CA ASP A 136 -8.46 4.08 -9.66
C ASP A 136 -8.98 2.65 -9.73
N ILE A 137 -9.79 2.27 -8.75
CA ILE A 137 -10.35 0.92 -8.64
C ILE A 137 -11.47 0.68 -9.66
N LEU A 138 -12.39 1.64 -9.76
CA LEU A 138 -13.63 1.48 -10.53
C LEU A 138 -13.40 1.64 -12.03
N LEU A 139 -12.40 2.42 -12.47
CA LEU A 139 -12.04 2.62 -13.87
C LEU A 139 -11.76 1.28 -14.59
N TYR A 140 -11.10 0.37 -13.90
CA TYR A 140 -10.76 -0.96 -14.42
C TYR A 140 -11.78 -2.04 -14.04
N ARG A 141 -12.90 -1.64 -13.42
CA ARG A 141 -13.91 -2.57 -12.91
C ARG A 141 -13.28 -3.66 -12.02
N ALA A 142 -12.30 -3.27 -11.21
CA ALA A 142 -11.61 -4.18 -10.31
C ALA A 142 -12.61 -4.81 -9.32
N THR A 143 -12.52 -6.13 -9.19
CA THR A 143 -13.39 -6.91 -8.30
C THR A 143 -12.78 -7.13 -6.93
N HIS A 144 -11.45 -7.00 -6.84
CA HIS A 144 -10.71 -7.27 -5.61
C HIS A 144 -9.59 -6.23 -5.43
N VAL A 145 -9.34 -5.83 -4.19
CA VAL A 145 -8.29 -4.89 -3.83
C VAL A 145 -7.52 -5.43 -2.62
N PRO A 146 -6.20 -5.68 -2.75
CA PRO A 146 -5.35 -6.01 -1.60
C PRO A 146 -5.25 -4.81 -0.68
N VAL A 147 -5.77 -4.92 0.54
CA VAL A 147 -5.80 -3.82 1.51
C VAL A 147 -5.23 -4.26 2.85
N GLY A 148 -4.42 -3.38 3.45
CA GLY A 148 -4.12 -3.42 4.87
C GLY A 148 -5.31 -2.94 5.72
N ALA A 149 -5.22 -3.14 7.02
CA ALA A 149 -6.28 -2.74 7.95
C ALA A 149 -6.59 -1.23 7.89
N ASP A 150 -5.59 -0.41 7.63
CA ASP A 150 -5.64 1.04 7.51
C ASP A 150 -6.35 1.54 6.23
N GLN A 151 -6.44 0.71 5.19
CA GLN A 151 -7.08 1.05 3.92
C GLN A 151 -8.52 0.53 3.79
N LYS A 152 -9.00 -0.23 4.76
CA LYS A 152 -10.38 -0.77 4.74
C LYS A 152 -11.43 0.31 4.55
N GLN A 153 -11.31 1.42 5.29
CA GLN A 153 -12.28 2.52 5.26
C GLN A 153 -12.37 3.16 3.86
N HIS A 154 -11.24 3.28 3.15
CA HIS A 154 -11.23 3.80 1.78
C HIS A 154 -11.90 2.85 0.78
N LEU A 155 -11.70 1.54 0.98
CA LEU A 155 -12.36 0.55 0.12
C LEU A 155 -13.87 0.51 0.38
N GLU A 156 -14.31 0.64 1.62
CA GLU A 156 -15.74 0.78 1.96
C GLU A 156 -16.34 2.03 1.30
N LEU A 157 -15.64 3.17 1.35
CA LEU A 157 -16.07 4.36 0.62
C LEU A 157 -16.17 4.11 -0.89
N SER A 158 -15.20 3.42 -1.49
CA SER A 158 -15.25 3.09 -2.93
C SER A 158 -16.47 2.24 -3.28
N ARG A 159 -16.87 1.32 -2.40
CA ARG A 159 -18.09 0.50 -2.53
C ARG A 159 -19.34 1.35 -2.42
N ASP A 160 -19.40 2.26 -1.44
CA ASP A 160 -20.54 3.18 -1.25
C ASP A 160 -20.71 4.08 -2.48
N ILE A 161 -19.62 4.60 -3.03
CA ILE A 161 -19.63 5.42 -4.25
C ILE A 161 -20.13 4.59 -5.45
N ALA A 162 -19.61 3.39 -5.65
CA ALA A 162 -20.03 2.49 -6.73
C ALA A 162 -21.52 2.16 -6.63
N GLN A 163 -21.99 1.82 -5.43
CA GLN A 163 -23.40 1.51 -5.18
C GLN A 163 -24.30 2.72 -5.43
N LYS A 164 -23.89 3.90 -4.96
CA LYS A 164 -24.64 5.14 -5.19
C LYS A 164 -24.70 5.48 -6.68
N PHE A 165 -23.56 5.39 -7.39
CA PHE A 165 -23.52 5.62 -8.84
C PHE A 165 -24.49 4.67 -9.57
N ASN A 166 -24.39 3.38 -9.31
CA ASN A 166 -25.26 2.39 -9.94
C ASN A 166 -26.75 2.68 -9.70
N ASN A 167 -27.11 3.13 -8.51
CA ASN A 167 -28.49 3.46 -8.15
C ASN A 167 -28.96 4.78 -8.80
N ASP A 168 -28.17 5.85 -8.69
CA ASP A 168 -28.54 7.18 -9.17
C ASP A 168 -28.76 7.19 -10.70
N PHE A 169 -27.96 6.40 -11.43
CA PHE A 169 -28.02 6.32 -12.89
C PHE A 169 -28.82 5.12 -13.41
N ASN A 170 -29.48 4.35 -12.52
CA ASN A 170 -30.26 3.15 -12.87
C ASN A 170 -29.48 2.13 -13.72
N CYS A 171 -28.17 2.02 -13.49
CA CYS A 171 -27.26 1.15 -14.23
C CYS A 171 -26.75 0.01 -13.32
N LYS A 172 -27.59 -1.02 -13.16
CA LYS A 172 -27.27 -2.16 -12.31
C LYS A 172 -25.91 -2.77 -12.70
N ASP A 173 -25.03 -2.94 -11.69
CA ASP A 173 -23.72 -3.57 -11.82
C ASP A 173 -22.78 -2.90 -12.85
N PHE A 174 -22.99 -1.62 -13.16
CA PHE A 174 -22.06 -0.86 -14.01
C PHE A 174 -20.68 -0.82 -13.36
N PHE A 175 -20.59 -0.41 -12.10
CA PHE A 175 -19.40 -0.63 -11.29
C PHE A 175 -19.59 -1.85 -10.40
N PRO A 176 -18.64 -2.80 -10.39
CA PRO A 176 -18.64 -3.87 -9.40
C PRO A 176 -18.39 -3.29 -8.01
N LEU A 177 -18.83 -3.99 -6.97
CA LEU A 177 -18.50 -3.65 -5.58
C LEU A 177 -17.19 -4.38 -5.21
N PRO A 178 -16.04 -3.69 -5.17
CA PRO A 178 -14.75 -4.35 -4.97
C PRO A 178 -14.66 -4.98 -3.58
N GLU A 179 -14.11 -6.21 -3.52
CA GLU A 179 -13.92 -6.96 -2.27
C GLU A 179 -12.50 -6.81 -1.74
N PRO A 180 -12.32 -6.71 -0.41
CA PRO A 180 -11.00 -6.67 0.18
C PRO A 180 -10.31 -8.04 0.09
N LEU A 181 -9.08 -8.06 -0.43
CA LEU A 181 -8.19 -9.20 -0.27
C LEU A 181 -7.35 -8.99 0.98
N ILE A 182 -7.79 -9.58 2.07
CA ILE A 182 -7.05 -9.56 3.34
C ILE A 182 -6.15 -10.78 3.37
N SER A 183 -4.86 -10.57 3.17
CA SER A 183 -3.90 -11.67 3.36
C SER A 183 -3.71 -11.95 4.84
N LYS A 184 -4.00 -13.18 5.24
CA LYS A 184 -3.74 -13.67 6.60
C LYS A 184 -2.25 -13.73 6.93
N ASN A 185 -1.39 -13.71 5.92
CA ASN A 185 0.06 -13.91 6.02
C ASN A 185 0.87 -12.63 5.82
N ILE A 186 0.23 -11.44 5.81
CA ILE A 186 0.98 -10.18 5.79
C ILE A 186 1.55 -9.94 7.18
N SER A 187 2.82 -10.26 7.33
CA SER A 187 3.55 -9.95 8.55
C SER A 187 3.82 -8.46 8.63
N ARG A 188 3.38 -7.85 9.72
CA ARG A 188 3.71 -6.45 10.01
C ARG A 188 5.17 -6.37 10.44
N VAL A 189 6.01 -5.85 9.56
CA VAL A 189 7.44 -5.64 9.88
C VAL A 189 7.59 -4.38 10.72
N MET A 190 8.27 -4.52 11.85
CA MET A 190 8.50 -3.44 12.78
C MET A 190 9.87 -2.81 12.57
N SER A 191 10.09 -1.61 13.13
CA SER A 191 11.38 -0.91 13.10
C SER A 191 12.48 -1.76 13.76
N LEU A 192 13.68 -1.71 13.20
CA LEU A 192 14.86 -2.34 13.82
C LEU A 192 15.32 -1.62 15.10
N ARG A 193 14.83 -0.41 15.33
CA ARG A 193 15.16 0.40 16.52
C ARG A 193 14.07 0.38 17.59
N ASP A 194 12.85 -0.06 17.23
CA ASP A 194 11.72 -0.15 18.14
C ASP A 194 10.73 -1.22 17.63
N GLY A 195 10.75 -2.38 18.22
CA GLY A 195 9.88 -3.51 17.86
C GLY A 195 8.38 -3.29 18.06
N LYS A 196 7.98 -2.13 18.61
CA LYS A 196 6.57 -1.72 18.75
C LYS A 196 6.10 -0.78 17.65
N LYS A 197 7.02 -0.11 16.95
CA LYS A 197 6.70 0.80 15.86
C LYS A 197 6.82 0.11 14.51
N LYS A 198 5.87 0.34 13.60
CA LYS A 198 5.95 -0.17 12.23
C LYS A 198 7.17 0.42 11.52
N MET A 199 7.90 -0.42 10.78
CA MET A 199 8.98 0.03 9.90
C MET A 199 8.45 1.11 8.95
N SER A 200 9.08 2.28 8.94
CA SER A 200 8.61 3.44 8.22
C SER A 200 9.76 4.23 7.60
N LYS A 201 9.47 4.88 6.47
CA LYS A 201 10.40 5.81 5.80
C LYS A 201 10.55 7.13 6.56
N SER A 202 9.52 7.54 7.31
CA SER A 202 9.50 8.80 8.05
C SER A 202 10.36 8.79 9.32
N GLU A 203 10.92 7.64 9.70
CA GLU A 203 11.85 7.57 10.83
C GLU A 203 13.21 8.16 10.42
N GLU A 204 13.73 9.10 11.19
CA GLU A 204 14.96 9.85 10.86
C GLU A 204 16.16 8.92 10.63
N SER A 205 16.29 7.92 11.50
CA SER A 205 17.42 6.99 11.43
C SER A 205 17.23 5.94 10.34
N ASP A 206 18.13 5.88 9.37
CA ASP A 206 18.15 4.83 8.36
C ASP A 206 18.42 3.44 8.95
N TYR A 207 18.96 3.35 10.17
CA TYR A 207 19.12 2.09 10.91
C TYR A 207 17.79 1.51 11.42
N SER A 208 16.69 2.21 11.26
CA SER A 208 15.35 1.74 11.64
C SER A 208 14.77 0.72 10.65
N ARG A 209 15.33 0.66 9.43
CA ARG A 209 14.79 -0.11 8.32
C ARG A 209 15.89 -0.76 7.47
N ILE A 210 15.50 -1.79 6.73
CA ILE A 210 16.30 -2.35 5.64
C ILE A 210 15.67 -1.87 4.33
N ASN A 211 16.40 -1.07 3.55
CA ASN A 211 15.95 -0.63 2.24
C ASN A 211 16.19 -1.75 1.21
N LEU A 212 15.37 -1.83 0.17
CA LEU A 212 15.54 -2.85 -0.88
C LEU A 212 16.83 -2.66 -1.70
N LYS A 213 17.41 -1.45 -1.63
CA LYS A 213 18.67 -1.10 -2.28
C LYS A 213 19.90 -1.32 -1.40
N ASP A 214 19.74 -1.66 -0.12
CA ASP A 214 20.87 -1.83 0.79
C ASP A 214 21.76 -2.98 0.32
N SER A 215 23.04 -2.74 0.28
CA SER A 215 24.06 -3.77 0.05
C SER A 215 24.11 -4.78 1.21
N ALA A 216 24.68 -5.96 0.95
CA ALA A 216 24.84 -6.98 1.99
C ALA A 216 25.58 -6.45 3.23
N ASP A 217 26.56 -5.55 3.05
CA ASP A 217 27.32 -4.97 4.16
C ASP A 217 26.51 -3.95 4.94
N GLU A 218 25.67 -3.17 4.27
CA GLU A 218 24.73 -2.25 4.94
C GLU A 218 23.69 -3.03 5.74
N ILE A 219 23.11 -4.09 5.16
CA ILE A 219 22.17 -4.97 5.87
C ILE A 219 22.84 -5.56 7.12
N ARG A 220 24.07 -6.08 7.01
CA ARG A 220 24.82 -6.60 8.18
C ARG A 220 25.02 -5.54 9.25
N LYS A 221 25.39 -4.31 8.86
CA LYS A 221 25.57 -3.19 9.80
C LYS A 221 24.24 -2.83 10.49
N LYS A 222 23.13 -2.79 9.74
CA LYS A 222 21.81 -2.48 10.27
C LYS A 222 21.33 -3.55 11.25
N ILE A 223 21.49 -4.84 10.90
CA ILE A 223 21.12 -5.95 11.78
C ILE A 223 21.98 -5.96 13.05
N LYS A 224 23.31 -5.73 12.95
CA LYS A 224 24.19 -5.64 14.13
C LYS A 224 23.83 -4.49 15.08
N LYS A 225 23.27 -3.39 14.54
CA LYS A 225 22.83 -2.22 15.31
C LYS A 225 21.34 -2.27 15.68
N ALA A 226 20.62 -3.30 15.25
CA ALA A 226 19.23 -3.47 15.63
C ALA A 226 19.12 -3.56 17.16
N LYS A 227 18.04 -3.00 17.70
CA LYS A 227 17.74 -3.14 19.12
C LYS A 227 17.43 -4.61 19.42
N SER A 228 17.98 -5.13 20.48
CA SER A 228 17.78 -6.49 20.96
C SER A 228 17.27 -6.49 22.39
N ASP A 229 16.63 -7.58 22.77
CA ASP A 229 16.23 -7.83 24.16
C ASP A 229 17.44 -8.24 25.00
N SER A 230 17.42 -7.90 26.29
CA SER A 230 18.52 -8.18 27.23
C SER A 230 18.62 -9.65 27.69
N ASP A 231 17.53 -10.41 27.56
CA ASP A 231 17.44 -11.78 28.06
C ASP A 231 17.37 -12.80 26.93
N PHE A 232 17.45 -14.09 27.31
CA PHE A 232 17.32 -15.21 26.37
C PHE A 232 15.99 -15.20 25.61
N ILE A 233 16.00 -15.74 24.39
CA ILE A 233 14.82 -15.95 23.57
C ILE A 233 14.01 -17.08 24.22
N PRO A 234 12.72 -16.88 24.53
CA PRO A 234 11.86 -17.90 25.10
C PRO A 234 11.60 -19.06 24.13
N ASP A 235 11.45 -20.27 24.67
CA ASP A 235 11.13 -21.48 23.89
C ASP A 235 9.66 -21.59 23.48
N ASN A 236 8.84 -20.59 23.79
CA ASN A 236 7.41 -20.60 23.51
C ASN A 236 6.90 -19.26 22.98
N ILE A 237 5.83 -19.33 22.20
CA ILE A 237 5.23 -18.16 21.51
C ILE A 237 4.76 -17.09 22.51
N LYS A 238 4.12 -17.50 23.62
CA LYS A 238 3.60 -16.54 24.63
C LYS A 238 4.71 -15.73 25.31
N GLY A 239 5.87 -16.33 25.51
CA GLY A 239 7.05 -15.63 26.01
C GLY A 239 7.64 -14.68 24.94
N LEU A 240 7.67 -15.12 23.68
CA LEU A 240 8.18 -14.35 22.56
C LEU A 240 7.32 -13.10 22.27
N GLU A 241 6.00 -13.17 22.45
CA GLU A 241 5.11 -12.01 22.27
C GLU A 241 5.45 -10.82 23.18
N LYS A 242 6.11 -11.07 24.31
CA LYS A 242 6.58 -10.03 25.23
C LYS A 242 7.93 -9.40 24.81
N LYS A 243 8.63 -10.04 23.85
CA LYS A 243 9.94 -9.64 23.34
C LYS A 243 9.81 -9.10 21.91
N HIS A 244 9.41 -7.85 21.81
CA HIS A 244 9.01 -7.23 20.54
C HIS A 244 10.16 -7.18 19.50
N GLU A 245 11.39 -6.97 19.94
CA GLU A 245 12.58 -6.90 19.11
C GLU A 245 12.92 -8.29 18.54
N ALA A 246 12.99 -9.31 19.38
CA ALA A 246 13.24 -10.70 18.96
C ALA A 246 12.12 -11.22 18.07
N LEU A 247 10.86 -10.99 18.44
CA LEU A 247 9.69 -11.37 17.64
C LEU A 247 9.76 -10.75 16.23
N ASN A 248 10.11 -9.46 16.11
CA ASN A 248 10.26 -8.80 14.82
C ASN A 248 11.33 -9.47 13.94
N LEU A 249 12.53 -9.71 14.47
CA LEU A 249 13.61 -10.35 13.72
C LEU A 249 13.29 -11.79 13.31
N ILE A 250 12.69 -12.58 14.20
CA ILE A 250 12.23 -13.92 13.89
C ILE A 250 11.12 -13.91 12.83
N THR A 251 10.18 -12.97 12.93
CA THR A 251 9.13 -12.81 11.92
C THR A 251 9.70 -12.47 10.55
N ILE A 252 10.64 -11.52 10.48
CA ILE A 252 11.33 -11.18 9.23
C ILE A 252 12.03 -12.42 8.65
N TYR A 253 12.80 -13.12 9.48
CA TYR A 253 13.56 -14.29 9.08
C TYR A 253 12.65 -15.40 8.55
N SER A 254 11.60 -15.76 9.29
CA SER A 254 10.64 -16.77 8.87
C SER A 254 9.94 -16.40 7.54
N CYS A 255 9.54 -15.14 7.38
CA CYS A 255 8.91 -14.68 6.14
C CYS A 255 9.84 -14.75 4.91
N LEU A 256 11.14 -14.60 5.10
CA LEU A 256 12.12 -14.68 4.01
C LEU A 256 12.48 -16.12 3.66
N LEU A 257 12.55 -17.02 4.64
CA LEU A 257 12.87 -18.43 4.41
C LEU A 257 11.75 -19.22 3.73
N TYR A 258 10.49 -18.95 4.04
CA TYR A 258 9.33 -19.62 3.44
C TYR A 258 9.07 -19.22 1.98
N THR A 259 10.02 -18.57 1.31
CA THR A 259 9.97 -18.27 -0.12
C THR A 259 10.74 -19.26 -0.98
N SER A 260 11.46 -20.20 -0.38
CA SER A 260 12.02 -21.33 -1.14
C SER A 260 10.95 -22.41 -1.29
N PRO A 261 10.82 -22.98 -2.51
CA PRO A 261 9.97 -24.14 -2.76
C PRO A 261 10.47 -25.34 -1.97
#